data_3b3cf66643dab204cb5209d466c35ec0
#
_entry.id   3b3cf66643dab204cb5209d466c35ec0
#
_cell.length_a   1.000
_cell.length_b   1.000
_cell.length_c   1.000
_cell.angle_alpha   90.00
_cell.angle_beta   90.00
_cell.angle_gamma   90.00
#
_symmetry.space_group_name_H-M   'P 1'
#
loop_
_entity.id
_entity.type
_entity.pdbx_description
1 polymer ?
#
loop_
_entity_poly.entity_id
_entity_poly.type
_entity_poly.pdbx_seq_one_letter_code
_entity_poly.pdbx_strand_id
1 'polypeptide(L)'
;VTAPLVFAIAVATMGSFQVGYNTGVLNAPEAIIKDFLNYTLEEKSEEAPTVGLLTTLWSLSVAIFTIGGMMGSFSVGLFVNRFGRRNSMLIVNILAVAGGCLMGFCKMAESIEMLILGRLIIGVFCGLCTGFVPMYIGEVSPTALRGAFGTLNQLGIVIGILVAQIFRLEAILGSEELWPVLLGFTIIPAILQSVALLFCPESPRFLLINKKEEESAKKVLQKLWGTQDVTQEIQEMKDECAKMLQEKNVTVLELFRAPNYRQPIIISIMIQLSQQLSGINAVFYYSTGIFQDAGVKDPIYATIGTGVVNTVFTVVSLFLVEKVGRRTLHMVGLGGMAVCSLFMTVSLLLKDQYHWMSFVCIGAILVFVAFFEIGPGPIPWFIVAELFNQGPRPAAMAVAGCSNWTSNFLVGLLFPSAANALGAYVFIIFTAFLVIFLVFTFFKVPETRGRTFEEISRVFEGPGTNRYTETNPVVEMNSMPTKETTVHA
;
A
#
# COMPACT_ATOMS: atom_id res chain seq x y z
N VAL A 1 8.96 0.54 23.29
CA VAL A 1 8.57 -0.64 22.49
C VAL A 1 8.30 -1.80 23.43
N THR A 2 7.11 -2.36 23.33
CA THR A 2 6.66 -3.48 24.16
C THR A 2 6.38 -4.70 23.31
N ALA A 3 6.41 -5.91 23.90
CA ALA A 3 6.07 -7.13 23.19
C ALA A 3 4.62 -7.15 22.66
N PRO A 4 3.59 -6.70 23.43
CA PRO A 4 2.24 -6.63 22.89
C PRO A 4 2.09 -5.73 21.67
N LEU A 5 2.78 -4.58 21.64
CA LEU A 5 2.76 -3.65 20.50
C LEU A 5 3.40 -4.29 19.27
N VAL A 6 4.57 -4.88 19.41
CA VAL A 6 5.28 -5.56 18.31
C VAL A 6 4.43 -6.72 17.78
N PHE A 7 3.80 -7.49 18.66
CA PHE A 7 2.92 -8.59 18.26
C PHE A 7 1.73 -8.10 17.44
N ALA A 8 1.04 -7.05 17.90
CA ALA A 8 -0.10 -6.50 17.19
C ALA A 8 0.27 -6.00 15.80
N ILE A 9 1.40 -5.30 15.67
CA ILE A 9 1.88 -4.77 14.40
C ILE A 9 2.32 -5.90 13.47
N ALA A 10 3.02 -6.91 13.99
CA ALA A 10 3.43 -8.07 13.21
C ALA A 10 2.23 -8.82 12.65
N VAL A 11 1.19 -9.01 13.45
CA VAL A 11 -0.05 -9.66 13.01
C VAL A 11 -0.74 -8.83 11.92
N ALA A 12 -0.81 -7.52 12.09
CA ALA A 12 -1.39 -6.63 11.07
C ALA A 12 -0.62 -6.72 9.74
N THR A 13 0.72 -6.79 9.80
CA THR A 13 1.54 -6.87 8.58
C THR A 13 1.40 -8.21 7.84
N MET A 14 0.81 -9.23 8.45
CA MET A 14 0.45 -10.45 7.72
C MET A 14 -0.57 -10.15 6.61
N GLY A 15 -1.45 -9.17 6.80
CA GLY A 15 -2.34 -8.68 5.74
C GLY A 15 -1.56 -8.07 4.58
N SER A 16 -0.53 -7.28 4.88
CA SER A 16 0.37 -6.73 3.87
C SER A 16 1.14 -7.82 3.13
N PHE A 17 1.60 -8.83 3.85
CA PHE A 17 2.24 -10.00 3.24
C PHE A 17 1.32 -10.67 2.23
N GLN A 18 0.05 -10.83 2.54
CA GLN A 18 -0.92 -11.43 1.63
C GLN A 18 -1.13 -10.57 0.39
N VAL A 19 -1.18 -9.24 0.53
CA VAL A 19 -1.27 -8.33 -0.60
C VAL A 19 -0.05 -8.50 -1.52
N GLY A 20 1.14 -8.53 -0.95
CA GLY A 20 2.38 -8.73 -1.71
C GLY A 20 2.44 -10.09 -2.39
N TYR A 21 2.07 -11.14 -1.67
CA TYR A 21 2.07 -12.50 -2.22
C TYR A 21 1.10 -12.63 -3.40
N ASN A 22 -0.12 -12.13 -3.25
CA ASN A 22 -1.12 -12.23 -4.32
C ASN A 22 -0.73 -11.37 -5.53
N THR A 23 -0.08 -10.23 -5.31
CA THR A 23 0.46 -9.42 -6.39
C THR A 23 1.59 -10.15 -7.11
N GLY A 24 2.47 -10.81 -6.36
CA GLY A 24 3.61 -11.53 -6.90
C GLY A 24 3.25 -12.77 -7.71
N VAL A 25 2.13 -13.43 -7.40
CA VAL A 25 1.67 -14.62 -8.14
C VAL A 25 0.69 -14.26 -9.25
N LEU A 26 0.38 -12.98 -9.45
CA LEU A 26 -0.63 -12.53 -10.41
C LEU A 26 -0.30 -12.96 -11.85
N ASN A 27 0.95 -12.79 -12.26
CA ASN A 27 1.40 -13.10 -13.61
C ASN A 27 2.08 -14.46 -13.74
N ALA A 28 2.11 -15.24 -12.70
CA ALA A 28 2.85 -16.50 -12.71
C ALA A 28 1.94 -17.66 -12.34
N PRO A 29 2.19 -18.81 -12.88
CA PRO A 29 2.95 -19.12 -14.10
C PRO A 29 2.08 -18.92 -15.35
N GLU A 30 2.36 -17.88 -16.10
CA GLU A 30 1.53 -17.44 -17.24
C GLU A 30 1.32 -18.53 -18.28
N ALA A 31 2.40 -19.16 -18.74
CA ALA A 31 2.33 -20.17 -19.80
C ALA A 31 1.49 -21.37 -19.37
N ILE A 32 1.66 -21.84 -18.14
CA ILE A 32 0.94 -23.01 -17.61
C ILE A 32 -0.54 -22.70 -17.45
N ILE A 33 -0.89 -21.51 -16.96
CA ILE A 33 -2.28 -21.11 -16.82
C ILE A 33 -2.94 -20.94 -18.18
N LYS A 34 -2.24 -20.39 -19.17
CA LYS A 34 -2.74 -20.31 -20.55
C LYS A 34 -2.99 -21.69 -21.15
N ASP A 35 -2.12 -22.66 -20.90
CA ASP A 35 -2.33 -24.05 -21.32
C ASP A 35 -3.58 -24.64 -20.67
N PHE A 36 -3.81 -24.36 -19.41
CA PHE A 36 -5.03 -24.77 -18.71
C PHE A 36 -6.28 -24.14 -19.34
N LEU A 37 -6.23 -22.84 -19.65
CA LEU A 37 -7.34 -22.14 -20.31
C LEU A 37 -7.63 -22.75 -21.68
N ASN A 38 -6.58 -23.05 -22.45
CA ASN A 38 -6.70 -23.66 -23.75
C ASN A 38 -7.35 -25.03 -23.66
N TYR A 39 -6.86 -25.89 -22.77
CA TYR A 39 -7.38 -27.24 -22.56
C TYR A 39 -8.86 -27.20 -22.14
N THR A 40 -9.22 -26.35 -21.20
CA THR A 40 -10.59 -26.25 -20.70
C THR A 40 -11.56 -25.75 -21.76
N LEU A 41 -11.16 -24.74 -22.55
CA LEU A 41 -11.99 -24.24 -23.64
C LEU A 41 -12.18 -25.27 -24.76
N GLU A 42 -11.11 -25.97 -25.10
CA GLU A 42 -11.16 -26.98 -26.14
C GLU A 42 -12.11 -28.13 -25.76
N GLU A 43 -12.08 -28.57 -24.49
CA GLU A 43 -12.99 -29.61 -24.03
C GLU A 43 -14.45 -29.16 -24.03
N LYS A 44 -14.73 -27.93 -23.65
CA LYS A 44 -16.10 -27.42 -23.50
C LYS A 44 -16.73 -27.04 -24.84
N SER A 45 -15.96 -26.51 -25.78
CA SER A 45 -16.50 -26.00 -27.05
C SER A 45 -16.23 -26.86 -28.26
N GLU A 46 -15.50 -27.96 -28.11
CA GLU A 46 -15.08 -28.87 -29.18
C GLU A 46 -14.25 -28.22 -30.29
N GLU A 47 -13.96 -26.90 -30.17
CA GLU A 47 -13.13 -26.18 -31.10
C GLU A 47 -11.90 -25.61 -30.37
N ALA A 48 -10.76 -25.62 -31.05
CA ALA A 48 -9.56 -24.98 -30.48
C ALA A 48 -9.78 -23.48 -30.37
N PRO A 49 -9.55 -22.88 -29.17
CA PRO A 49 -9.71 -21.44 -29.01
C PRO A 49 -8.65 -20.69 -29.81
N THR A 50 -9.01 -19.49 -30.26
CA THR A 50 -8.07 -18.60 -30.95
C THR A 50 -7.05 -18.05 -29.98
N VAL A 51 -5.86 -17.71 -30.49
CA VAL A 51 -4.83 -17.06 -29.67
C VAL A 51 -5.35 -15.74 -29.09
N GLY A 52 -6.17 -15.01 -29.85
CA GLY A 52 -6.81 -13.78 -29.38
C GLY A 52 -7.72 -14.00 -28.18
N LEU A 53 -8.51 -15.08 -28.17
CA LEU A 53 -9.39 -15.42 -27.06
C LEU A 53 -8.60 -15.76 -25.80
N LEU A 54 -7.53 -16.59 -25.93
CA LEU A 54 -6.67 -16.94 -24.82
C LEU A 54 -6.00 -15.72 -24.20
N THR A 55 -5.47 -14.83 -25.05
CA THR A 55 -4.84 -13.60 -24.60
C THR A 55 -5.83 -12.70 -23.87
N THR A 56 -7.06 -12.60 -24.40
CA THR A 56 -8.13 -11.81 -23.78
C THR A 56 -8.51 -12.37 -22.41
N LEU A 57 -8.66 -13.67 -22.29
CA LEU A 57 -8.99 -14.32 -21.01
C LEU A 57 -7.89 -14.16 -19.98
N TRP A 58 -6.64 -14.30 -20.40
CA TRP A 58 -5.50 -14.07 -19.52
C TRP A 58 -5.45 -12.62 -19.04
N SER A 59 -5.59 -11.67 -19.94
CA SER A 59 -5.61 -10.24 -19.61
C SER A 59 -6.76 -9.91 -18.67
N LEU A 60 -7.93 -10.50 -18.88
CA LEU A 60 -9.08 -10.34 -18.02
C LEU A 60 -8.80 -10.89 -16.63
N SER A 61 -8.17 -12.07 -16.51
CA SER A 61 -7.86 -12.66 -15.20
C SER A 61 -6.87 -11.83 -14.40
N VAL A 62 -5.95 -11.15 -15.06
CA VAL A 62 -5.00 -10.22 -14.40
C VAL A 62 -5.70 -8.91 -14.05
N ALA A 63 -6.45 -8.33 -15.00
CA ALA A 63 -7.11 -7.04 -14.80
C ALA A 63 -8.20 -7.11 -13.73
N ILE A 64 -8.91 -8.23 -13.60
CA ILE A 64 -9.98 -8.39 -12.63
C ILE A 64 -9.44 -8.27 -11.19
N PHE A 65 -8.20 -8.66 -10.96
CA PHE A 65 -7.56 -8.50 -9.66
C PHE A 65 -7.44 -7.02 -9.28
N THR A 66 -6.96 -6.17 -10.18
CA THR A 66 -6.81 -4.73 -9.92
C THR A 66 -8.17 -4.03 -9.83
N ILE A 67 -9.14 -4.46 -10.61
CA ILE A 67 -10.52 -3.96 -10.50
C ILE A 67 -11.09 -4.33 -9.12
N GLY A 68 -10.86 -5.56 -8.66
CA GLY A 68 -11.20 -5.97 -7.30
C GLY A 68 -10.53 -5.11 -6.25
N GLY A 69 -9.25 -4.78 -6.45
CA GLY A 69 -8.51 -3.86 -5.57
C GLY A 69 -9.16 -2.48 -5.47
N MET A 70 -9.58 -1.91 -6.59
CA MET A 70 -10.31 -0.63 -6.61
C MET A 70 -11.61 -0.72 -5.81
N MET A 71 -12.40 -1.76 -6.05
CA MET A 71 -13.67 -1.99 -5.34
C MET A 71 -13.44 -2.14 -3.84
N GLY A 72 -12.45 -2.94 -3.45
CA GLY A 72 -12.10 -3.17 -2.06
C GLY A 72 -11.64 -1.90 -1.36
N SER A 73 -10.76 -1.14 -1.99
CA SER A 73 -10.26 0.11 -1.44
C SER A 73 -11.38 1.12 -1.20
N PHE A 74 -12.30 1.21 -2.14
CA PHE A 74 -13.44 2.13 -2.00
C PHE A 74 -14.39 1.70 -0.88
N SER A 75 -14.41 0.41 -0.54
CA SER A 75 -15.29 -0.16 0.49
C SER A 75 -14.72 -0.14 1.89
N VAL A 76 -13.50 0.36 2.10
CA VAL A 76 -12.82 0.34 3.40
C VAL A 76 -13.70 0.95 4.51
N GLY A 77 -14.29 2.11 4.24
CA GLY A 77 -15.11 2.81 5.22
C GLY A 77 -16.31 2.02 5.72
N LEU A 78 -16.90 1.17 4.87
CA LEU A 78 -18.06 0.38 5.24
C LEU A 78 -17.75 -0.61 6.37
N PHE A 79 -16.54 -1.15 6.38
CA PHE A 79 -16.12 -2.13 7.38
C PHE A 79 -15.57 -1.48 8.64
N VAL A 80 -14.66 -0.51 8.49
CA VAL A 80 -13.92 0.03 9.64
C VAL A 80 -14.76 0.92 10.53
N ASN A 81 -15.76 1.62 9.99
CA ASN A 81 -16.64 2.46 10.80
C ASN A 81 -17.62 1.65 11.63
N ARG A 82 -17.99 0.47 11.16
CA ARG A 82 -18.96 -0.39 11.85
C ARG A 82 -18.29 -1.42 12.76
N PHE A 83 -17.26 -2.10 12.26
CA PHE A 83 -16.65 -3.23 12.96
C PHE A 83 -15.33 -2.87 13.64
N GLY A 84 -14.73 -1.73 13.29
CA GLY A 84 -13.42 -1.33 13.77
C GLY A 84 -12.31 -1.90 12.91
N ARG A 85 -11.06 -1.72 13.34
CA ARG A 85 -9.90 -2.07 12.52
C ARG A 85 -9.56 -3.55 12.62
N ARG A 86 -9.47 -4.06 13.85
CA ARG A 86 -9.15 -5.48 14.10
C ARG A 86 -10.24 -6.41 13.55
N ASN A 87 -11.50 -6.14 13.89
CA ASN A 87 -12.61 -6.99 13.47
C ASN A 87 -12.81 -6.94 11.95
N SER A 88 -12.53 -5.81 11.32
CA SER A 88 -12.57 -5.70 9.86
C SER A 88 -11.54 -6.61 9.20
N MET A 89 -10.32 -6.66 9.74
CA MET A 89 -9.29 -7.58 9.24
C MET A 89 -9.71 -9.05 9.41
N LEU A 90 -10.35 -9.39 10.55
CA LEU A 90 -10.88 -10.73 10.77
C LEU A 90 -11.95 -11.11 9.74
N ILE A 91 -12.88 -10.21 9.49
CA ILE A 91 -14.00 -10.45 8.58
C ILE A 91 -13.50 -10.64 7.15
N VAL A 92 -12.58 -9.79 6.69
CA VAL A 92 -12.12 -9.85 5.30
C VAL A 92 -11.20 -11.05 5.03
N ASN A 93 -10.64 -11.68 6.06
CA ASN A 93 -9.90 -12.93 5.87
C ASN A 93 -10.79 -14.06 5.33
N ILE A 94 -12.10 -13.97 5.51
CA ILE A 94 -13.05 -14.89 4.88
C ILE A 94 -12.95 -14.78 3.35
N LEU A 95 -12.80 -13.55 2.84
CA LEU A 95 -12.61 -13.33 1.39
C LEU A 95 -11.29 -13.96 0.90
N ALA A 96 -10.22 -13.87 1.69
CA ALA A 96 -8.95 -14.48 1.35
C ALA A 96 -9.08 -16.01 1.25
N VAL A 97 -9.75 -16.62 2.21
CA VAL A 97 -9.98 -18.06 2.22
C VAL A 97 -10.87 -18.47 1.04
N ALA A 98 -11.97 -17.75 0.81
CA ALA A 98 -12.88 -18.06 -0.30
C ALA A 98 -12.18 -17.93 -1.67
N GLY A 99 -11.46 -16.85 -1.89
CA GLY A 99 -10.72 -16.62 -3.12
C GLY A 99 -9.61 -17.65 -3.33
N GLY A 100 -8.88 -17.98 -2.26
CA GLY A 100 -7.84 -18.99 -2.27
C GLY A 100 -8.39 -20.38 -2.62
N CYS A 101 -9.55 -20.74 -2.05
CA CYS A 101 -10.23 -22.00 -2.39
C CYS A 101 -10.66 -22.05 -3.84
N LEU A 102 -11.25 -20.96 -4.35
CA LEU A 102 -11.67 -20.90 -5.75
C LEU A 102 -10.49 -21.07 -6.70
N MET A 103 -9.38 -20.36 -6.44
CA MET A 103 -8.19 -20.48 -7.27
C MET A 103 -7.48 -21.83 -7.11
N GLY A 104 -7.46 -22.36 -5.89
CA GLY A 104 -6.80 -23.63 -5.62
C GLY A 104 -7.52 -24.85 -6.20
N PHE A 105 -8.84 -24.79 -6.33
CA PHE A 105 -9.65 -25.89 -6.85
C PHE A 105 -10.12 -25.69 -8.29
N CYS A 106 -9.75 -24.58 -8.95
CA CYS A 106 -10.21 -24.31 -10.32
C CYS A 106 -9.73 -25.35 -11.33
N LYS A 107 -8.55 -25.92 -11.16
CA LYS A 107 -8.01 -26.96 -12.03
C LYS A 107 -8.76 -28.28 -11.85
N MET A 108 -9.07 -28.66 -10.61
CA MET A 108 -9.81 -29.88 -10.29
C MET A 108 -11.24 -29.82 -10.83
N ALA A 109 -11.87 -28.64 -10.77
CA ALA A 109 -13.21 -28.41 -11.27
C ALA A 109 -13.25 -28.09 -12.78
N GLU A 110 -12.09 -27.94 -13.42
CA GLU A 110 -11.95 -27.57 -14.83
C GLU A 110 -12.78 -26.32 -15.17
N SER A 111 -12.74 -25.32 -14.28
CA SER A 111 -13.56 -24.10 -14.40
C SER A 111 -12.68 -22.85 -14.49
N ILE A 112 -12.81 -22.14 -15.61
CA ILE A 112 -12.15 -20.84 -15.82
C ILE A 112 -12.84 -19.78 -14.98
N GLU A 113 -14.14 -19.87 -14.82
CA GLU A 113 -14.95 -18.94 -14.02
C GLU A 113 -14.51 -18.94 -12.56
N MET A 114 -14.14 -20.11 -12.01
CA MET A 114 -13.63 -20.20 -10.64
C MET A 114 -12.32 -19.43 -10.49
N LEU A 115 -11.42 -19.51 -11.47
CA LEU A 115 -10.15 -18.78 -11.43
C LEU A 115 -10.39 -17.27 -11.47
N ILE A 116 -11.24 -16.82 -12.39
CA ILE A 116 -11.54 -15.38 -12.53
C ILE A 116 -12.25 -14.83 -11.30
N LEU A 117 -13.26 -15.55 -10.81
CA LEU A 117 -13.99 -15.15 -9.62
C LEU A 117 -13.09 -15.15 -8.39
N GLY A 118 -12.21 -16.14 -8.26
CA GLY A 118 -11.23 -16.19 -7.19
C GLY A 118 -10.27 -15.00 -7.21
N ARG A 119 -9.81 -14.61 -8.38
CA ARG A 119 -8.95 -13.42 -8.54
C ARG A 119 -9.68 -12.13 -8.20
N LEU A 120 -10.96 -12.01 -8.56
CA LEU A 120 -11.77 -10.86 -8.18
C LEU A 120 -11.90 -10.76 -6.65
N ILE A 121 -12.25 -11.86 -6.00
CA ILE A 121 -12.43 -11.90 -4.54
C ILE A 121 -11.11 -11.58 -3.83
N ILE A 122 -10.00 -12.16 -4.27
CA ILE A 122 -8.68 -11.86 -3.71
C ILE A 122 -8.31 -10.39 -3.97
N GLY A 123 -8.67 -9.83 -5.12
CA GLY A 123 -8.47 -8.42 -5.41
C GLY A 123 -9.21 -7.52 -4.44
N VAL A 124 -10.47 -7.81 -4.16
CA VAL A 124 -11.27 -7.09 -3.16
C VAL A 124 -10.62 -7.20 -1.78
N PHE A 125 -10.19 -8.39 -1.40
CA PHE A 125 -9.47 -8.61 -0.14
C PHE A 125 -8.20 -7.75 -0.06
N CYS A 126 -7.38 -7.75 -1.10
CA CYS A 126 -6.15 -6.95 -1.14
C CYS A 126 -6.44 -5.45 -1.07
N GLY A 127 -7.45 -4.98 -1.77
CA GLY A 127 -7.88 -3.57 -1.72
C GLY A 127 -8.30 -3.16 -0.32
N LEU A 128 -9.06 -4.00 0.36
CA LEU A 128 -9.47 -3.75 1.74
C LEU A 128 -8.27 -3.73 2.69
N CYS A 129 -7.33 -4.66 2.54
CA CYS A 129 -6.14 -4.71 3.37
C CYS A 129 -5.23 -3.51 3.19
N THR A 130 -5.13 -2.95 1.99
CA THR A 130 -4.33 -1.74 1.78
C THR A 130 -4.85 -0.53 2.55
N GLY A 131 -6.13 -0.53 2.89
CA GLY A 131 -6.71 0.47 3.78
C GLY A 131 -6.60 0.11 5.27
N PHE A 132 -6.91 -1.13 5.62
CA PHE A 132 -6.98 -1.55 7.03
C PHE A 132 -5.63 -1.57 7.73
N VAL A 133 -4.62 -2.13 7.11
CA VAL A 133 -3.33 -2.36 7.77
C VAL A 133 -2.61 -1.06 8.13
N PRO A 134 -2.42 -0.10 7.19
CA PRO A 134 -1.80 1.16 7.57
C PRO A 134 -2.59 1.93 8.62
N MET A 135 -3.91 1.86 8.55
CA MET A 135 -4.80 2.53 9.49
C MET A 135 -4.63 1.96 10.90
N TYR A 136 -4.67 0.64 11.04
CA TYR A 136 -4.49 -0.03 12.33
C TYR A 136 -3.11 0.28 12.92
N ILE A 137 -2.05 0.15 12.12
CA ILE A 137 -0.68 0.42 12.56
C ILE A 137 -0.55 1.88 13.01
N GLY A 138 -1.08 2.82 12.24
CA GLY A 138 -1.02 4.24 12.60
C GLY A 138 -1.74 4.57 13.89
N GLU A 139 -2.85 3.89 14.16
CA GLU A 139 -3.66 4.16 15.35
C GLU A 139 -3.13 3.51 16.63
N VAL A 140 -2.44 2.36 16.52
CA VAL A 140 -1.90 1.69 17.71
C VAL A 140 -0.47 2.11 18.04
N SER A 141 0.25 2.74 17.12
CA SER A 141 1.64 3.10 17.30
C SER A 141 1.79 4.42 18.07
N PRO A 142 2.78 4.53 18.97
CA PRO A 142 3.12 5.83 19.55
C PRO A 142 3.68 6.76 18.47
N THR A 143 3.47 8.08 18.65
CA THR A 143 3.84 9.09 17.66
C THR A 143 5.31 9.00 17.24
N ALA A 144 6.21 8.74 18.18
CA ALA A 144 7.65 8.68 17.93
C ALA A 144 8.04 7.51 16.99
N LEU A 145 7.27 6.42 16.98
CA LEU A 145 7.59 5.22 16.22
C LEU A 145 6.60 4.96 15.08
N ARG A 146 5.65 5.85 14.88
CA ARG A 146 4.57 5.66 13.91
C ARG A 146 5.08 5.44 12.49
N GLY A 147 6.07 6.20 12.05
CA GLY A 147 6.65 6.02 10.72
C GLY A 147 7.44 4.73 10.57
N ALA A 148 8.21 4.36 11.61
CA ALA A 148 8.96 3.11 11.60
C ALA A 148 8.01 1.92 11.51
N PHE A 149 6.97 1.87 12.33
CA PHE A 149 5.98 0.80 12.27
C PHE A 149 5.15 0.85 10.99
N GLY A 150 4.86 2.06 10.47
CA GLY A 150 4.16 2.21 9.18
C GLY A 150 4.96 1.65 8.01
N THR A 151 6.28 1.74 8.07
CA THR A 151 7.16 1.14 7.05
C THR A 151 7.07 -0.39 7.04
N LEU A 152 6.69 -1.01 8.16
CA LEU A 152 6.47 -2.46 8.21
C LEU A 152 5.35 -2.92 7.29
N ASN A 153 4.38 -2.06 6.97
CA ASN A 153 3.39 -2.37 5.95
C ASN A 153 4.05 -2.66 4.60
N GLN A 154 4.96 -1.78 4.16
CA GLN A 154 5.69 -2.00 2.91
C GLN A 154 6.63 -3.19 3.00
N LEU A 155 7.28 -3.38 4.16
CA LEU A 155 8.13 -4.55 4.38
C LEU A 155 7.34 -5.85 4.23
N GLY A 156 6.12 -5.90 4.77
CA GLY A 156 5.23 -7.03 4.59
C GLY A 156 4.91 -7.30 3.12
N ILE A 157 4.60 -6.24 2.37
CA ILE A 157 4.30 -6.34 0.94
C ILE A 157 5.50 -6.88 0.17
N VAL A 158 6.71 -6.34 0.39
CA VAL A 158 7.89 -6.77 -0.37
C VAL A 158 8.35 -8.18 0.00
N ILE A 159 8.19 -8.57 1.26
CA ILE A 159 8.46 -9.95 1.69
C ILE A 159 7.46 -10.90 1.00
N GLY A 160 6.20 -10.52 0.91
CA GLY A 160 5.19 -11.30 0.20
C GLY A 160 5.53 -11.47 -1.27
N ILE A 161 5.98 -10.42 -1.93
CA ILE A 161 6.43 -10.48 -3.33
C ILE A 161 7.64 -11.41 -3.47
N LEU A 162 8.62 -11.30 -2.57
CA LEU A 162 9.81 -12.15 -2.60
C LEU A 162 9.45 -13.63 -2.41
N VAL A 163 8.60 -13.93 -1.43
CA VAL A 163 8.12 -15.30 -1.21
C VAL A 163 7.38 -15.83 -2.43
N ALA A 164 6.55 -14.99 -3.07
CA ALA A 164 5.85 -15.35 -4.29
C ALA A 164 6.84 -15.64 -5.43
N GLN A 165 7.89 -14.84 -5.57
CA GLN A 165 8.92 -15.05 -6.59
C GLN A 165 9.67 -16.37 -6.38
N ILE A 166 9.95 -16.71 -5.12
CA ILE A 166 10.61 -17.98 -4.79
C ILE A 166 9.68 -19.15 -5.05
N PHE A 167 8.42 -19.06 -4.63
CA PHE A 167 7.44 -20.14 -4.81
C PHE A 167 7.05 -20.35 -6.27
N ARG A 168 7.22 -19.34 -7.13
CA ARG A 168 6.99 -19.45 -8.57
C ARG A 168 8.01 -20.32 -9.28
N LEU A 169 9.13 -20.62 -8.64
CA LEU A 169 10.15 -21.48 -9.25
C LEU A 169 9.54 -22.86 -9.57
N GLU A 170 9.86 -23.38 -10.74
CA GLU A 170 9.35 -24.68 -11.20
C GLU A 170 9.66 -25.81 -10.23
N ALA A 171 10.82 -25.72 -9.57
CA ALA A 171 11.24 -26.69 -8.58
C ALA A 171 10.42 -26.67 -7.28
N ILE A 172 9.66 -25.60 -7.01
CA ILE A 172 8.88 -25.46 -5.77
C ILE A 172 7.39 -25.61 -6.05
N LEU A 173 6.68 -24.57 -6.48
CA LEU A 173 5.25 -24.60 -6.74
C LEU A 173 4.85 -24.13 -8.14
N GLY A 174 5.80 -23.71 -8.96
CA GLY A 174 5.55 -23.20 -10.30
C GLY A 174 5.46 -24.25 -11.37
N SER A 175 5.22 -25.52 -11.02
CA SER A 175 5.08 -26.62 -11.96
C SER A 175 3.65 -26.74 -12.46
N GLU A 176 3.46 -27.51 -13.54
CA GLU A 176 2.15 -27.78 -14.12
C GLU A 176 1.19 -28.45 -13.13
N GLU A 177 1.72 -29.23 -12.19
CA GLU A 177 0.91 -29.93 -11.20
C GLU A 177 0.59 -29.08 -9.99
N LEU A 178 1.47 -28.17 -9.60
CA LEU A 178 1.40 -27.45 -8.33
C LEU A 178 0.96 -25.98 -8.45
N TRP A 179 0.72 -25.46 -9.64
CA TRP A 179 0.32 -24.05 -9.77
C TRP A 179 -1.00 -23.71 -9.05
N PRO A 180 -2.00 -24.61 -8.93
CA PRO A 180 -3.17 -24.28 -8.12
C PRO A 180 -2.83 -24.11 -6.65
N VAL A 181 -1.86 -24.86 -6.13
CA VAL A 181 -1.36 -24.70 -4.75
C VAL A 181 -0.66 -23.36 -4.60
N LEU A 182 0.09 -22.92 -5.61
CA LEU A 182 0.73 -21.61 -5.61
C LEU A 182 -0.29 -20.49 -5.43
N LEU A 183 -1.37 -20.51 -6.20
CA LEU A 183 -2.42 -19.51 -6.10
C LEU A 183 -3.25 -19.64 -4.83
N GLY A 184 -3.47 -20.85 -4.34
CA GLY A 184 -4.25 -21.10 -3.14
C GLY A 184 -3.49 -20.96 -1.82
N PHE A 185 -2.17 -20.75 -1.87
CA PHE A 185 -1.36 -20.65 -0.66
C PHE A 185 -1.81 -19.52 0.27
N THR A 186 -2.44 -18.49 -0.25
CA THR A 186 -2.91 -17.34 0.52
C THR A 186 -3.85 -17.73 1.67
N ILE A 187 -4.46 -18.92 1.61
CA ILE A 187 -5.32 -19.45 2.68
C ILE A 187 -4.55 -19.59 3.99
N ILE A 188 -3.30 -20.07 3.93
CA ILE A 188 -2.50 -20.34 5.12
C ILE A 188 -2.19 -19.06 5.90
N PRO A 189 -1.63 -17.98 5.31
CA PRO A 189 -1.46 -16.72 6.02
C PRO A 189 -2.77 -16.13 6.55
N ALA A 190 -3.87 -16.30 5.80
CA ALA A 190 -5.18 -15.79 6.21
C ALA A 190 -5.66 -16.49 7.49
N ILE A 191 -5.52 -17.80 7.57
CA ILE A 191 -5.91 -18.57 8.77
C ILE A 191 -5.01 -18.21 9.96
N LEU A 192 -3.70 -18.13 9.73
CA LEU A 192 -2.75 -17.76 10.79
C LEU A 192 -3.03 -16.36 11.33
N GLN A 193 -3.29 -15.40 10.45
CA GLN A 193 -3.62 -14.05 10.85
C GLN A 193 -4.94 -14.01 11.63
N SER A 194 -5.94 -14.75 11.19
CA SER A 194 -7.24 -14.77 11.86
C SER A 194 -7.12 -15.30 13.30
N VAL A 195 -6.34 -16.37 13.50
CA VAL A 195 -6.08 -16.91 14.84
C VAL A 195 -5.33 -15.89 15.69
N ALA A 196 -4.28 -15.27 15.13
CA ALA A 196 -3.44 -14.31 15.87
C ALA A 196 -4.20 -13.01 16.18
N LEU A 197 -5.11 -12.56 15.32
CA LEU A 197 -5.92 -11.36 15.54
C LEU A 197 -6.85 -11.49 16.76
N LEU A 198 -7.25 -12.70 17.10
CA LEU A 198 -8.06 -12.93 18.30
C LEU A 198 -7.33 -12.51 19.59
N PHE A 199 -6.01 -12.50 19.56
CA PHE A 199 -5.17 -12.08 20.69
C PHE A 199 -4.71 -10.63 20.59
N CYS A 200 -5.04 -9.93 19.50
CA CYS A 200 -4.68 -8.54 19.31
C CYS A 200 -5.78 -7.61 19.83
N PRO A 201 -5.42 -6.46 20.42
CA PRO A 201 -6.42 -5.47 20.83
C PRO A 201 -6.99 -4.71 19.64
N GLU A 202 -8.19 -4.17 19.81
CA GLU A 202 -8.78 -3.22 18.87
C GLU A 202 -8.03 -1.88 18.97
N SER A 203 -8.12 -1.03 17.93
CA SER A 203 -7.55 0.30 17.95
C SER A 203 -8.09 1.10 19.14
N PRO A 204 -7.20 1.64 20.00
CA PRO A 204 -7.68 2.45 21.13
C PRO A 204 -8.41 3.71 20.69
N ARG A 205 -8.04 4.31 19.57
CA ARG A 205 -8.74 5.47 19.01
C ARG A 205 -10.15 5.10 18.58
N PHE A 206 -10.34 3.95 17.97
CA PHE A 206 -11.67 3.47 17.60
C PHE A 206 -12.53 3.20 18.85
N LEU A 207 -11.96 2.57 19.86
CA LEU A 207 -12.69 2.27 21.10
C LEU A 207 -13.16 3.52 21.80
N LEU A 208 -12.31 4.55 21.91
CA LEU A 208 -12.68 5.77 22.61
C LEU A 208 -13.57 6.69 21.77
N ILE A 209 -13.20 6.92 20.51
CA ILE A 209 -13.85 7.94 19.68
C ILE A 209 -15.15 7.41 19.06
N ASN A 210 -15.10 6.24 18.45
CA ASN A 210 -16.24 5.69 17.74
C ASN A 210 -17.19 4.90 18.66
N LYS A 211 -16.64 4.13 19.59
CA LYS A 211 -17.44 3.33 20.54
C LYS A 211 -17.67 4.01 21.89
N LYS A 212 -16.88 5.07 22.18
CA LYS A 212 -16.96 5.83 23.44
C LYS A 212 -16.69 4.96 24.68
N GLU A 213 -15.84 3.95 24.53
CA GLU A 213 -15.43 3.05 25.62
C GLU A 213 -14.07 3.49 26.15
N GLU A 214 -14.05 4.52 27.01
CA GLU A 214 -12.83 5.11 27.54
C GLU A 214 -11.96 4.14 28.34
N GLU A 215 -12.59 3.34 29.21
CA GLU A 215 -11.84 2.40 30.05
C GLU A 215 -11.16 1.31 29.22
N SER A 216 -11.84 0.81 28.20
CA SER A 216 -11.28 -0.18 27.30
C SER A 216 -10.09 0.41 26.51
N ALA A 217 -10.24 1.64 26.02
CA ALA A 217 -9.19 2.34 25.30
C ALA A 217 -7.96 2.56 26.19
N LYS A 218 -8.18 2.97 27.44
CA LYS A 218 -7.13 3.18 28.42
C LYS A 218 -6.35 1.91 28.72
N LYS A 219 -7.07 0.79 28.94
CA LYS A 219 -6.44 -0.51 29.18
C LYS A 219 -5.59 -0.96 28.00
N VAL A 220 -6.10 -0.79 26.78
CA VAL A 220 -5.38 -1.15 25.57
C VAL A 220 -4.11 -0.32 25.43
N LEU A 221 -4.17 0.98 25.65
CA LEU A 221 -3.01 1.86 25.58
C LEU A 221 -1.97 1.50 26.64
N GLN A 222 -2.40 1.23 27.88
CA GLN A 222 -1.48 0.82 28.94
C GLN A 222 -0.77 -0.47 28.59
N LYS A 223 -1.46 -1.42 28.00
CA LYS A 223 -0.89 -2.70 27.60
C LYS A 223 0.07 -2.55 26.41
N LEU A 224 -0.34 -1.79 25.38
CA LEU A 224 0.46 -1.63 24.18
C LEU A 224 1.70 -0.79 24.41
N TRP A 225 1.60 0.29 25.16
CA TRP A 225 2.70 1.22 25.34
C TRP A 225 3.53 0.94 26.59
N GLY A 226 3.08 0.02 27.44
CA GLY A 226 3.83 -0.39 28.62
C GLY A 226 3.97 0.67 29.70
N THR A 227 3.11 1.69 29.69
CA THR A 227 3.11 2.76 30.69
C THR A 227 1.71 2.87 31.32
N GLN A 228 1.68 3.18 32.60
CA GLN A 228 0.40 3.38 33.29
C GLN A 228 -0.17 4.78 33.06
N ASP A 229 0.67 5.75 32.72
CA ASP A 229 0.25 7.12 32.47
C ASP A 229 0.02 7.35 30.98
N VAL A 230 -1.22 7.26 30.55
CA VAL A 230 -1.68 7.53 29.19
C VAL A 230 -2.65 8.71 29.14
N THR A 231 -2.62 9.56 30.19
CA THR A 231 -3.58 10.66 30.38
C THR A 231 -3.55 11.63 29.21
N GLN A 232 -2.37 12.00 28.74
CA GLN A 232 -2.22 12.96 27.63
C GLN A 232 -2.83 12.42 26.36
N GLU A 233 -2.59 11.16 26.03
CA GLU A 233 -3.14 10.52 24.84
C GLU A 233 -4.66 10.39 24.93
N ILE A 234 -5.16 10.00 26.07
CA ILE A 234 -6.61 9.88 26.30
C ILE A 234 -7.26 11.27 26.17
N GLN A 235 -6.63 12.32 26.69
CA GLN A 235 -7.16 13.68 26.57
C GLN A 235 -7.20 14.13 25.12
N GLU A 236 -6.15 13.85 24.36
CA GLU A 236 -6.10 14.16 22.91
C GLU A 236 -7.25 13.45 22.17
N MET A 237 -7.49 12.19 22.47
CA MET A 237 -8.59 11.43 21.87
C MET A 237 -9.95 11.98 22.24
N LYS A 238 -10.13 12.43 23.48
CA LYS A 238 -11.36 13.07 23.93
C LYS A 238 -11.62 14.39 23.20
N ASP A 239 -10.59 15.18 23.01
CA ASP A 239 -10.69 16.43 22.27
C ASP A 239 -11.08 16.19 20.82
N GLU A 240 -10.50 15.18 20.19
CA GLU A 240 -10.87 14.76 18.85
C GLU A 240 -12.31 14.27 18.77
N CYS A 241 -12.75 13.50 19.75
CA CYS A 241 -14.13 13.02 19.85
C CYS A 241 -15.13 14.19 19.96
N ALA A 242 -14.79 15.21 20.78
CA ALA A 242 -15.63 16.40 20.92
C ALA A 242 -15.76 17.16 19.60
N LYS A 243 -14.68 17.26 18.82
CA LYS A 243 -14.73 17.87 17.50
C LYS A 243 -15.61 17.07 16.53
N MET A 244 -15.52 15.76 16.57
CA MET A 244 -16.32 14.89 15.70
C MET A 244 -17.82 14.96 16.00
N LEU A 245 -18.19 15.20 17.25
CA LEU A 245 -19.61 15.35 17.63
C LEU A 245 -20.24 16.61 17.00
N GLN A 246 -19.43 17.62 16.72
CA GLN A 246 -19.88 18.85 16.06
C GLN A 246 -19.93 18.68 14.55
N GLU A 247 -19.20 17.70 14.01
CA GLU A 247 -19.15 17.40 12.59
C GLU A 247 -19.88 16.09 12.32
N LYS A 248 -20.62 16.01 11.23
CA LYS A 248 -21.25 14.77 10.81
C LYS A 248 -20.21 13.81 10.24
N ASN A 249 -20.58 12.53 10.11
CA ASN A 249 -19.71 11.55 9.45
C ASN A 249 -19.21 12.08 8.11
N VAL A 250 -17.89 12.04 7.94
CA VAL A 250 -17.27 12.57 6.72
C VAL A 250 -17.38 11.51 5.62
N THR A 251 -18.03 11.87 4.53
CA THR A 251 -18.13 11.04 3.34
C THR A 251 -17.00 11.39 2.37
N VAL A 252 -16.78 10.53 1.37
CA VAL A 252 -15.80 10.79 0.32
C VAL A 252 -16.05 12.14 -0.37
N LEU A 253 -17.31 12.48 -0.61
CA LEU A 253 -17.67 13.73 -1.26
C LEU A 253 -17.31 14.95 -0.41
N GLU A 254 -17.48 14.85 0.91
CA GLU A 254 -17.15 15.92 1.83
C GLU A 254 -15.64 16.17 1.92
N LEU A 255 -14.80 15.18 1.69
CA LEU A 255 -13.35 15.36 1.63
C LEU A 255 -12.96 16.37 0.54
N PHE A 256 -13.67 16.36 -0.56
CA PHE A 256 -13.38 17.28 -1.66
C PHE A 256 -14.07 18.64 -1.52
N ARG A 257 -15.17 18.70 -0.79
CA ARG A 257 -15.94 19.93 -0.59
C ARG A 257 -15.45 20.76 0.60
N ALA A 258 -15.08 20.11 1.70
CA ALA A 258 -14.66 20.80 2.91
C ALA A 258 -13.29 21.45 2.69
N PRO A 259 -13.15 22.76 2.99
CA PRO A 259 -11.87 23.45 2.76
C PRO A 259 -10.69 22.86 3.54
N ASN A 260 -10.95 22.38 4.76
CA ASN A 260 -9.89 21.82 5.62
C ASN A 260 -9.44 20.42 5.20
N TYR A 261 -10.24 19.69 4.39
CA TYR A 261 -9.90 18.34 3.92
C TYR A 261 -9.42 18.31 2.47
N ARG A 262 -9.74 19.37 1.70
CA ARG A 262 -9.42 19.40 0.28
C ARG A 262 -7.93 19.27 -0.01
N GLN A 263 -7.11 20.03 0.69
CA GLN A 263 -5.66 20.01 0.47
C GLN A 263 -5.03 18.68 0.92
N PRO A 264 -5.34 18.15 2.13
CA PRO A 264 -4.84 16.83 2.52
C PRO A 264 -5.22 15.71 1.56
N ILE A 265 -6.45 15.69 1.04
CA ILE A 265 -6.86 14.62 0.13
C ILE A 265 -6.16 14.72 -1.22
N ILE A 266 -5.93 15.93 -1.72
CA ILE A 266 -5.16 16.14 -2.94
C ILE A 266 -3.72 15.64 -2.75
N ILE A 267 -3.10 15.96 -1.61
CA ILE A 267 -1.77 15.48 -1.27
C ILE A 267 -1.75 13.95 -1.22
N SER A 268 -2.72 13.34 -0.58
CA SER A 268 -2.82 11.88 -0.48
C SER A 268 -2.93 11.23 -1.85
N ILE A 269 -3.78 11.76 -2.73
CA ILE A 269 -3.94 11.26 -4.10
C ILE A 269 -2.63 11.39 -4.87
N MET A 270 -1.98 12.55 -4.79
CA MET A 270 -0.74 12.79 -5.54
C MET A 270 0.41 11.90 -5.07
N ILE A 271 0.51 11.64 -3.76
CA ILE A 271 1.54 10.74 -3.23
C ILE A 271 1.29 9.31 -3.68
N GLN A 272 0.04 8.85 -3.69
CA GLN A 272 -0.30 7.51 -4.18
C GLN A 272 -0.02 7.39 -5.68
N LEU A 273 -0.34 8.40 -6.46
CA LEU A 273 0.00 8.44 -7.88
C LEU A 273 1.51 8.42 -8.10
N SER A 274 2.27 9.10 -7.23
CA SER A 274 3.73 9.13 -7.34
C SER A 274 4.35 7.73 -7.19
N GLN A 275 3.74 6.87 -6.39
CA GLN A 275 4.21 5.51 -6.23
C GLN A 275 4.06 4.70 -7.52
N GLN A 276 2.90 4.76 -8.15
CA GLN A 276 2.61 3.93 -9.32
C GLN A 276 3.11 4.54 -10.62
N LEU A 277 3.02 5.85 -10.77
CA LEU A 277 3.49 6.55 -11.96
C LEU A 277 5.00 6.77 -11.97
N SER A 278 5.71 6.31 -10.95
CA SER A 278 7.18 6.32 -10.93
C SER A 278 7.81 5.38 -11.95
N GLY A 279 7.05 4.40 -12.42
CA GLY A 279 7.55 3.42 -13.37
C GLY A 279 8.16 2.17 -12.74
N ILE A 280 7.94 1.93 -11.46
CA ILE A 280 8.53 0.77 -10.77
C ILE A 280 8.09 -0.56 -11.42
N ASN A 281 6.83 -0.69 -11.81
CA ASN A 281 6.34 -1.89 -12.46
C ASN A 281 6.93 -2.06 -13.86
N ALA A 282 7.15 -0.95 -14.57
CA ALA A 282 7.78 -0.94 -15.87
C ALA A 282 9.25 -1.39 -15.78
N VAL A 283 9.96 -0.95 -14.75
CA VAL A 283 11.34 -1.36 -14.49
C VAL A 283 11.40 -2.87 -14.25
N PHE A 284 10.49 -3.42 -13.44
CA PHE A 284 10.43 -4.87 -13.22
C PHE A 284 10.12 -5.62 -14.52
N TYR A 285 9.26 -5.07 -15.36
CA TYR A 285 8.94 -5.68 -16.65
C TYR A 285 10.17 -5.80 -17.56
N TYR A 286 10.98 -4.73 -17.66
CA TYR A 286 12.18 -4.75 -18.50
C TYR A 286 13.38 -5.45 -17.85
N SER A 287 13.39 -5.59 -16.53
CA SER A 287 14.56 -6.12 -15.82
C SER A 287 14.97 -7.51 -16.29
N THR A 288 14.01 -8.41 -16.50
CA THR A 288 14.30 -9.77 -16.95
C THR A 288 14.98 -9.78 -18.31
N GLY A 289 14.48 -8.98 -19.25
CA GLY A 289 15.07 -8.85 -20.59
C GLY A 289 16.49 -8.29 -20.54
N ILE A 290 16.73 -7.31 -19.69
CA ILE A 290 18.05 -6.69 -19.54
C ILE A 290 19.04 -7.67 -18.92
N PHE A 291 18.63 -8.41 -17.90
CA PHE A 291 19.47 -9.44 -17.30
C PHE A 291 19.83 -10.54 -18.31
N GLN A 292 18.89 -10.89 -19.16
CA GLN A 292 19.12 -11.84 -20.25
C GLN A 292 20.13 -11.31 -21.27
N ASP A 293 19.99 -10.04 -21.67
CA ASP A 293 20.91 -9.38 -22.62
C ASP A 293 22.32 -9.23 -22.06
N ALA A 294 22.44 -9.08 -20.74
CA ALA A 294 23.73 -8.97 -20.06
C ALA A 294 24.44 -10.31 -19.89
N GLY A 295 23.84 -11.41 -20.31
CA GLY A 295 24.45 -12.73 -20.25
C GLY A 295 24.23 -13.49 -18.96
N VAL A 296 23.27 -13.07 -18.14
CA VAL A 296 22.87 -13.82 -16.94
C VAL A 296 22.19 -15.13 -17.39
N LYS A 297 22.67 -16.26 -16.89
CA LYS A 297 22.18 -17.59 -17.32
C LYS A 297 20.72 -17.82 -16.97
N ASP A 298 20.31 -17.43 -15.77
CA ASP A 298 18.94 -17.62 -15.28
C ASP A 298 18.37 -16.26 -14.84
N PRO A 299 17.68 -15.55 -15.75
CA PRO A 299 17.11 -14.23 -15.41
C PRO A 299 16.12 -14.27 -14.24
N ILE A 300 15.49 -15.41 -13.99
CA ILE A 300 14.55 -15.59 -12.87
C ILE A 300 15.26 -15.38 -11.54
N TYR A 301 16.47 -15.91 -11.37
CA TYR A 301 17.24 -15.70 -10.15
C TYR A 301 17.68 -14.25 -9.97
N ALA A 302 17.96 -13.56 -11.07
CA ALA A 302 18.26 -12.12 -11.03
C ALA A 302 17.03 -11.32 -10.59
N THR A 303 15.84 -11.72 -11.02
CA THR A 303 14.58 -11.12 -10.59
C THR A 303 14.38 -11.32 -9.07
N ILE A 304 14.69 -12.50 -8.55
CA ILE A 304 14.69 -12.77 -7.11
C ILE A 304 15.71 -11.88 -6.41
N GLY A 305 16.88 -11.67 -6.99
CA GLY A 305 17.88 -10.74 -6.48
C GLY A 305 17.35 -9.31 -6.37
N THR A 306 16.58 -8.86 -7.37
CA THR A 306 15.90 -7.57 -7.32
C THR A 306 14.91 -7.50 -6.16
N GLY A 307 14.17 -8.58 -5.91
CA GLY A 307 13.29 -8.69 -4.76
C GLY A 307 14.03 -8.62 -3.41
N VAL A 308 15.23 -9.19 -3.34
CA VAL A 308 16.09 -9.09 -2.16
C VAL A 308 16.54 -7.65 -1.91
N VAL A 309 16.98 -6.94 -2.97
CA VAL A 309 17.35 -5.52 -2.89
C VAL A 309 16.15 -4.70 -2.39
N ASN A 310 14.98 -4.97 -2.94
CA ASN A 310 13.72 -4.34 -2.54
C ASN A 310 13.50 -4.48 -1.02
N THR A 311 13.63 -5.70 -0.50
CA THR A 311 13.46 -6.00 0.92
C THR A 311 14.51 -5.32 1.80
N VAL A 312 15.77 -5.38 1.41
CA VAL A 312 16.89 -4.80 2.17
C VAL A 312 16.71 -3.29 2.31
N PHE A 313 16.38 -2.60 1.23
CA PHE A 313 16.22 -1.14 1.28
C PHE A 313 14.92 -0.71 1.96
N THR A 314 13.92 -1.55 2.02
CA THR A 314 12.74 -1.31 2.87
C THR A 314 13.14 -1.33 4.35
N VAL A 315 14.00 -2.27 4.74
CA VAL A 315 14.54 -2.31 6.12
C VAL A 315 15.38 -1.07 6.41
N VAL A 316 16.18 -0.60 5.45
CA VAL A 316 16.94 0.65 5.58
C VAL A 316 15.99 1.84 5.82
N SER A 317 14.90 1.91 5.06
CA SER A 317 13.88 2.96 5.22
C SER A 317 13.25 2.91 6.60
N LEU A 318 13.04 1.71 7.15
CA LEU A 318 12.50 1.52 8.50
C LEU A 318 13.30 2.32 9.54
N PHE A 319 14.62 2.32 9.43
CA PHE A 319 15.48 3.06 10.36
C PHE A 319 15.62 4.53 10.02
N LEU A 320 15.45 4.91 8.76
CA LEU A 320 15.66 6.30 8.32
C LEU A 320 14.42 7.19 8.49
N VAL A 321 13.23 6.61 8.43
CA VAL A 321 12.00 7.40 8.35
C VAL A 321 11.78 8.30 9.59
N GLU A 322 12.19 7.85 10.76
CA GLU A 322 12.07 8.65 11.99
C GLU A 322 13.22 9.63 12.19
N LYS A 323 14.33 9.42 11.51
CA LYS A 323 15.50 10.30 11.59
C LYS A 323 15.45 11.43 10.58
N VAL A 324 15.11 11.10 9.34
CA VAL A 324 15.13 12.03 8.21
C VAL A 324 13.77 12.68 7.99
N GLY A 325 12.68 11.94 8.26
CA GLY A 325 11.32 12.43 8.06
C GLY A 325 10.71 11.95 6.74
N ARG A 326 9.40 12.12 6.62
CA ARG A 326 8.65 11.59 5.47
C ARG A 326 8.86 12.40 4.20
N ARG A 327 8.77 13.72 4.33
CA ARG A 327 8.89 14.62 3.19
C ARG A 327 10.27 14.51 2.54
N THR A 328 11.31 14.57 3.35
CA THR A 328 12.69 14.51 2.84
C THR A 328 13.00 13.16 2.19
N LEU A 329 12.62 12.05 2.83
CA LEU A 329 12.84 10.72 2.25
C LEU A 329 12.08 10.53 0.95
N HIS A 330 10.84 11.00 0.87
CA HIS A 330 10.05 10.90 -0.36
C HIS A 330 10.70 11.69 -1.48
N MET A 331 11.19 12.89 -1.19
CA MET A 331 11.88 13.73 -2.16
C MET A 331 13.20 13.09 -2.64
N VAL A 332 13.98 12.54 -1.71
CA VAL A 332 15.24 11.84 -2.04
C VAL A 332 14.96 10.64 -2.92
N GLY A 333 13.94 9.86 -2.57
CA GLY A 333 13.53 8.69 -3.36
C GLY A 333 13.12 9.08 -4.78
N LEU A 334 12.24 10.07 -4.93
CA LEU A 334 11.77 10.54 -6.24
C LEU A 334 12.93 11.10 -7.08
N GLY A 335 13.80 11.91 -6.48
CA GLY A 335 14.96 12.49 -7.17
C GLY A 335 15.94 11.43 -7.64
N GLY A 336 16.27 10.47 -6.77
CA GLY A 336 17.13 9.36 -7.11
C GLY A 336 16.56 8.50 -8.22
N MET A 337 15.26 8.21 -8.16
CA MET A 337 14.56 7.47 -9.20
C MET A 337 14.59 8.21 -10.55
N ALA A 338 14.42 9.52 -10.55
CA ALA A 338 14.46 10.33 -11.77
C ALA A 338 15.83 10.25 -12.43
N VAL A 339 16.90 10.38 -11.66
CA VAL A 339 18.27 10.26 -12.17
C VAL A 339 18.52 8.85 -12.72
N CYS A 340 18.13 7.82 -11.98
CA CYS A 340 18.28 6.43 -12.43
C CYS A 340 17.47 6.13 -13.69
N SER A 341 16.29 6.73 -13.82
CA SER A 341 15.44 6.59 -15.01
C SER A 341 16.13 7.19 -16.24
N LEU A 342 16.82 8.31 -16.10
CA LEU A 342 17.64 8.89 -17.18
C LEU A 342 18.78 7.97 -17.57
N PHE A 343 19.50 7.41 -16.58
CA PHE A 343 20.58 6.46 -16.86
C PHE A 343 20.05 5.20 -17.57
N MET A 344 18.88 4.71 -17.17
CA MET A 344 18.26 3.58 -17.85
C MET A 344 17.93 3.91 -19.31
N THR A 345 17.40 5.08 -19.58
CA THR A 345 17.08 5.52 -20.94
C THR A 345 18.33 5.54 -21.80
N VAL A 346 19.39 6.19 -21.34
CA VAL A 346 20.65 6.31 -22.05
C VAL A 346 21.26 4.92 -22.28
N SER A 347 21.27 4.08 -21.24
CA SER A 347 21.85 2.74 -21.33
C SER A 347 21.11 1.84 -22.30
N LEU A 348 19.79 1.90 -22.33
CA LEU A 348 18.97 1.12 -23.26
C LEU A 348 19.14 1.58 -24.70
N LEU A 349 19.32 2.88 -24.93
CA LEU A 349 19.54 3.41 -26.26
C LEU A 349 20.94 3.04 -26.82
N LEU A 350 21.94 2.92 -25.95
CA LEU A 350 23.33 2.68 -26.32
C LEU A 350 23.79 1.23 -26.16
N LYS A 351 22.94 0.32 -25.65
CA LYS A 351 23.36 -1.05 -25.34
C LYS A 351 23.84 -1.84 -26.58
N ASP A 352 23.30 -1.53 -27.75
CA ASP A 352 23.67 -2.21 -28.98
C ASP A 352 25.03 -1.74 -29.52
N GLN A 353 25.41 -0.50 -29.19
CA GLN A 353 26.69 0.07 -29.60
C GLN A 353 27.84 -0.27 -28.65
N TYR A 354 27.53 -0.33 -27.34
CA TYR A 354 28.50 -0.58 -26.29
C TYR A 354 27.99 -1.72 -25.39
N HIS A 355 28.66 -2.85 -25.41
CA HIS A 355 28.25 -4.02 -24.64
C HIS A 355 28.19 -3.75 -23.11
N TRP A 356 29.12 -2.93 -22.59
CA TRP A 356 29.17 -2.61 -21.17
C TRP A 356 27.97 -1.76 -20.68
N MET A 357 27.21 -1.17 -21.59
CA MET A 357 26.00 -0.41 -21.23
C MET A 357 24.90 -1.29 -20.61
N SER A 358 24.86 -2.58 -20.90
CA SER A 358 23.96 -3.51 -20.24
C SER A 358 24.22 -3.56 -18.74
N PHE A 359 25.48 -3.55 -18.32
CA PHE A 359 25.85 -3.52 -16.91
C PHE A 359 25.49 -2.20 -16.25
N VAL A 360 25.63 -1.08 -16.94
CA VAL A 360 25.17 0.24 -16.45
C VAL A 360 23.66 0.22 -16.23
N CYS A 361 22.92 -0.37 -17.16
CA CYS A 361 21.47 -0.48 -17.05
C CYS A 361 21.06 -1.36 -15.85
N ILE A 362 21.73 -2.48 -15.61
CA ILE A 362 21.50 -3.33 -14.45
C ILE A 362 21.74 -2.54 -13.16
N GLY A 363 22.86 -1.82 -13.07
CA GLY A 363 23.16 -0.97 -11.93
C GLY A 363 22.10 0.10 -11.70
N ALA A 364 21.65 0.75 -12.79
CA ALA A 364 20.59 1.76 -12.72
C ALA A 364 19.27 1.17 -12.21
N ILE A 365 18.90 -0.04 -12.64
CA ILE A 365 17.70 -0.73 -12.16
C ILE A 365 17.78 -1.00 -10.67
N LEU A 366 18.90 -1.54 -10.20
CA LEU A 366 19.08 -1.86 -8.79
C LEU A 366 19.02 -0.61 -7.92
N VAL A 367 19.66 0.48 -8.34
CA VAL A 367 19.65 1.75 -7.61
C VAL A 367 18.25 2.39 -7.67
N PHE A 368 17.55 2.27 -8.78
CA PHE A 368 16.18 2.75 -8.93
C PHE A 368 15.25 2.07 -7.92
N VAL A 369 15.34 0.74 -7.81
CA VAL A 369 14.57 -0.03 -6.85
C VAL A 369 14.93 0.37 -5.41
N ALA A 370 16.21 0.59 -5.13
CA ALA A 370 16.66 1.03 -3.82
C ALA A 370 16.05 2.38 -3.42
N PHE A 371 16.09 3.37 -4.32
CA PHE A 371 15.48 4.67 -4.05
C PHE A 371 13.96 4.59 -3.93
N PHE A 372 13.32 3.73 -4.70
CA PHE A 372 11.88 3.50 -4.57
C PHE A 372 11.53 3.06 -3.14
N GLU A 373 12.26 2.10 -2.60
CA GLU A 373 11.98 1.58 -1.26
C GLU A 373 12.38 2.53 -0.13
N ILE A 374 13.30 3.46 -0.38
CA ILE A 374 13.65 4.48 0.59
C ILE A 374 12.51 5.47 0.81
N GLY A 375 11.80 5.86 -0.23
CA GLY A 375 10.77 6.87 -0.15
C GLY A 375 9.42 6.46 -0.74
N PRO A 376 9.25 6.46 -2.06
CA PRO A 376 7.92 6.27 -2.68
C PRO A 376 7.24 4.92 -2.41
N GLY A 377 7.98 3.92 -1.95
CA GLY A 377 7.42 2.63 -1.60
C GLY A 377 6.61 2.68 -0.31
N PRO A 378 7.25 2.87 0.85
CA PRO A 378 6.56 2.78 2.14
C PRO A 378 5.75 4.02 2.52
N ILE A 379 6.23 5.22 2.20
CA ILE A 379 5.64 6.47 2.70
C ILE A 379 4.18 6.67 2.27
N PRO A 380 3.77 6.45 1.01
CA PRO A 380 2.38 6.70 0.62
C PRO A 380 1.34 5.96 1.45
N TRP A 381 1.66 4.76 1.90
CA TRP A 381 0.69 3.95 2.62
C TRP A 381 0.39 4.46 4.03
N PHE A 382 1.40 4.92 4.76
CA PHE A 382 1.17 5.36 6.12
C PHE A 382 0.95 6.87 6.26
N ILE A 383 1.45 7.68 5.33
CA ILE A 383 1.30 9.14 5.43
C ILE A 383 -0.16 9.56 5.28
N VAL A 384 -0.95 8.85 4.49
CA VAL A 384 -2.38 9.15 4.36
C VAL A 384 -3.09 9.00 5.70
N ALA A 385 -2.76 7.93 6.45
CA ALA A 385 -3.30 7.73 7.78
C ALA A 385 -2.85 8.85 8.74
N GLU A 386 -1.64 9.37 8.55
CA GLU A 386 -1.12 10.46 9.39
C GLU A 386 -1.75 11.83 9.09
N LEU A 387 -2.18 12.06 7.85
CA LEU A 387 -2.71 13.36 7.43
C LEU A 387 -4.13 13.63 7.91
N PHE A 388 -4.86 12.62 8.34
CA PHE A 388 -6.27 12.76 8.70
C PHE A 388 -6.55 12.28 10.11
N ASN A 389 -7.50 12.95 10.76
CA ASN A 389 -8.04 12.54 12.05
C ASN A 389 -8.97 11.33 11.89
N GLN A 390 -9.48 10.83 13.01
CA GLN A 390 -10.30 9.62 13.06
C GLN A 390 -11.54 9.68 12.17
N GLY A 391 -12.23 10.82 12.12
CA GLY A 391 -13.47 10.97 11.33
C GLY A 391 -13.26 10.80 9.83
N PRO A 392 -12.39 11.59 9.20
CA PRO A 392 -12.16 11.52 7.76
C PRO A 392 -11.24 10.39 7.32
N ARG A 393 -10.49 9.76 8.24
CA ARG A 393 -9.46 8.78 7.90
C ARG A 393 -9.97 7.61 7.05
N PRO A 394 -11.08 6.94 7.38
CA PRO A 394 -11.56 5.83 6.54
C PRO A 394 -11.88 6.24 5.11
N ALA A 395 -12.53 7.39 4.93
CA ALA A 395 -12.85 7.91 3.59
C ALA A 395 -11.57 8.29 2.83
N ALA A 396 -10.59 8.88 3.52
CA ALA A 396 -9.30 9.24 2.94
C ALA A 396 -8.51 8.00 2.51
N MET A 397 -8.48 6.96 3.34
CA MET A 397 -7.83 5.69 2.99
C MET A 397 -8.51 5.04 1.78
N ALA A 398 -9.82 5.11 1.69
CA ALA A 398 -10.57 4.60 0.54
C ALA A 398 -10.18 5.31 -0.75
N VAL A 399 -10.15 6.64 -0.73
CA VAL A 399 -9.79 7.45 -1.90
C VAL A 399 -8.33 7.22 -2.30
N ALA A 400 -7.42 7.21 -1.34
CA ALA A 400 -6.01 7.02 -1.60
C ALA A 400 -5.72 5.62 -2.16
N GLY A 401 -6.30 4.60 -1.56
CA GLY A 401 -6.16 3.22 -2.04
C GLY A 401 -6.75 3.05 -3.44
N CYS A 402 -7.92 3.62 -3.69
CA CYS A 402 -8.56 3.60 -5.01
C CYS A 402 -7.67 4.29 -6.06
N SER A 403 -7.04 5.42 -5.71
CA SER A 403 -6.11 6.12 -6.60
C SER A 403 -4.90 5.25 -6.93
N ASN A 404 -4.35 4.57 -5.93
CA ASN A 404 -3.21 3.67 -6.11
C ASN A 404 -3.57 2.50 -7.04
N TRP A 405 -4.68 1.82 -6.78
CA TRP A 405 -5.10 0.68 -7.59
C TRP A 405 -5.51 1.09 -9.01
N THR A 406 -6.15 2.25 -9.18
CA THR A 406 -6.53 2.77 -10.49
C THR A 406 -5.30 3.10 -11.33
N SER A 407 -4.31 3.77 -10.73
CA SER A 407 -3.06 4.10 -11.45
C SER A 407 -2.26 2.84 -11.77
N ASN A 408 -2.23 1.85 -10.89
CA ASN A 408 -1.62 0.55 -11.15
C ASN A 408 -2.29 -0.12 -12.37
N PHE A 409 -3.61 -0.13 -12.40
CA PHE A 409 -4.37 -0.69 -13.52
C PHE A 409 -4.04 0.03 -14.83
N LEU A 410 -4.05 1.37 -14.83
CA LEU A 410 -3.77 2.17 -16.02
C LEU A 410 -2.35 1.98 -16.53
N VAL A 411 -1.36 1.94 -15.63
CA VAL A 411 0.04 1.69 -16.01
C VAL A 411 0.18 0.30 -16.60
N GLY A 412 -0.42 -0.70 -15.98
CA GLY A 412 -0.38 -2.08 -16.47
C GLY A 412 -1.05 -2.24 -17.84
N LEU A 413 -2.13 -1.50 -18.07
CA LEU A 413 -2.85 -1.53 -19.35
C LEU A 413 -2.10 -0.80 -20.47
N LEU A 414 -1.56 0.39 -20.17
CA LEU A 414 -0.99 1.27 -21.19
C LEU A 414 0.51 1.07 -21.43
N PHE A 415 1.23 0.55 -20.44
CA PHE A 415 2.68 0.43 -20.53
C PHE A 415 3.14 -0.44 -21.70
N PRO A 416 2.60 -1.65 -21.94
CA PRO A 416 3.07 -2.48 -23.06
C PRO A 416 2.94 -1.79 -24.41
N SER A 417 1.84 -1.06 -24.65
CA SER A 417 1.63 -0.31 -25.88
C SER A 417 2.60 0.86 -25.99
N ALA A 418 2.82 1.58 -24.90
CA ALA A 418 3.75 2.71 -24.86
C ALA A 418 5.20 2.22 -25.08
N ALA A 419 5.56 1.09 -24.48
CA ALA A 419 6.89 0.49 -24.65
C ALA A 419 7.16 0.07 -26.10
N ASN A 420 6.14 -0.52 -26.75
CA ASN A 420 6.26 -0.89 -28.15
C ASN A 420 6.38 0.32 -29.09
N ALA A 421 5.66 1.39 -28.77
CA ALA A 421 5.68 2.61 -29.61
C ALA A 421 6.93 3.45 -29.39
N LEU A 422 7.38 3.59 -28.14
CA LEU A 422 8.44 4.53 -27.75
C LEU A 422 9.78 3.85 -27.41
N GLY A 423 9.79 2.55 -27.17
CA GLY A 423 11.00 1.83 -26.77
C GLY A 423 11.55 2.36 -25.45
N ALA A 424 12.85 2.63 -25.44
CA ALA A 424 13.53 3.13 -24.24
C ALA A 424 13.06 4.53 -23.81
N TYR A 425 12.48 5.31 -24.72
CA TYR A 425 12.01 6.65 -24.41
C TYR A 425 10.84 6.68 -23.44
N VAL A 426 10.17 5.55 -23.19
CA VAL A 426 9.09 5.46 -22.19
C VAL A 426 9.59 5.86 -20.80
N PHE A 427 10.85 5.63 -20.48
CA PHE A 427 11.43 6.02 -19.19
C PHE A 427 11.61 7.53 -19.04
N ILE A 428 11.66 8.28 -20.14
CA ILE A 428 11.64 9.75 -20.10
C ILE A 428 10.30 10.25 -19.60
N ILE A 429 9.21 9.59 -19.98
CA ILE A 429 7.87 9.91 -19.48
C ILE A 429 7.82 9.71 -17.95
N PHE A 430 8.36 8.59 -17.47
CA PHE A 430 8.43 8.33 -16.04
C PHE A 430 9.34 9.33 -15.31
N THR A 431 10.43 9.74 -15.93
CA THR A 431 11.30 10.79 -15.39
C THR A 431 10.53 12.10 -15.25
N ALA A 432 9.74 12.47 -16.24
CA ALA A 432 8.90 13.68 -16.18
C ALA A 432 7.90 13.61 -15.03
N PHE A 433 7.23 12.47 -14.86
CA PHE A 433 6.32 12.28 -13.73
C PHE A 433 7.04 12.38 -12.40
N LEU A 434 8.22 11.77 -12.27
CA LEU A 434 9.01 11.82 -11.05
C LEU A 434 9.41 13.24 -10.68
N VAL A 435 9.80 14.05 -11.66
CA VAL A 435 10.15 15.45 -11.43
C VAL A 435 8.92 16.24 -11.02
N ILE A 436 7.78 16.03 -11.67
CA ILE A 436 6.52 16.70 -11.31
C ILE A 436 6.13 16.37 -9.87
N PHE A 437 6.18 15.11 -9.47
CA PHE A 437 5.85 14.70 -8.11
C PHE A 437 6.88 15.19 -7.09
N LEU A 438 8.15 15.29 -7.46
CA LEU A 438 9.19 15.86 -6.62
C LEU A 438 8.90 17.33 -6.31
N VAL A 439 8.57 18.12 -7.34
CA VAL A 439 8.20 19.54 -7.19
C VAL A 439 6.95 19.67 -6.33
N PHE A 440 5.94 18.85 -6.58
CA PHE A 440 4.72 18.86 -5.78
C PHE A 440 5.01 18.56 -4.30
N THR A 441 5.83 17.55 -4.03
CA THR A 441 6.20 17.17 -2.66
C THR A 441 6.91 18.31 -1.96
N PHE A 442 7.83 18.98 -2.66
CA PHE A 442 8.56 20.10 -2.08
C PHE A 442 7.64 21.24 -1.66
N PHE A 443 6.65 21.58 -2.48
CA PHE A 443 5.81 22.74 -2.20
C PHE A 443 4.58 22.46 -1.35
N LYS A 444 4.06 21.23 -1.38
CA LYS A 444 2.73 20.95 -0.82
C LYS A 444 2.71 19.95 0.33
N VAL A 445 3.65 19.00 0.38
CA VAL A 445 3.62 17.95 1.39
C VAL A 445 4.26 18.46 2.70
N PRO A 446 3.54 18.42 3.83
CA PRO A 446 4.11 18.81 5.12
C PRO A 446 4.93 17.67 5.72
N GLU A 447 5.87 18.01 6.61
CA GLU A 447 6.57 17.01 7.40
C GLU A 447 5.72 16.61 8.61
N THR A 448 5.44 15.32 8.72
CA THR A 448 4.58 14.76 9.78
C THR A 448 5.37 14.04 10.87
N ARG A 449 6.69 14.01 10.77
CA ARG A 449 7.54 13.31 11.72
C ARG A 449 7.38 13.87 13.13
N GLY A 450 7.03 12.99 14.08
CA GLY A 450 6.92 13.36 15.47
C GLY A 450 5.73 14.24 15.83
N ARG A 451 4.81 14.49 14.88
CA ARG A 451 3.64 15.33 15.12
C ARG A 451 2.41 14.47 15.41
N THR A 452 1.55 14.95 16.29
CA THR A 452 0.28 14.32 16.58
C THR A 452 -0.70 14.54 15.42
N PHE A 453 -1.77 13.76 15.36
CA PHE A 453 -2.79 13.91 14.33
C PHE A 453 -3.43 15.31 14.38
N GLU A 454 -3.61 15.87 15.56
CA GLU A 454 -4.17 17.19 15.71
C GLU A 454 -3.23 18.28 15.21
N GLU A 455 -1.94 18.18 15.51
CA GLU A 455 -0.93 19.13 15.02
C GLU A 455 -0.87 19.12 13.49
N ILE A 456 -0.95 17.94 12.89
CA ILE A 456 -0.96 17.80 11.43
C ILE A 456 -2.21 18.45 10.84
N SER A 457 -3.37 18.22 11.45
CA SER A 457 -4.62 18.82 11.01
C SER A 457 -4.60 20.34 11.03
N ARG A 458 -3.92 20.94 12.00
CA ARG A 458 -3.81 22.40 12.11
C ARG A 458 -3.03 23.02 10.95
N VAL A 459 -2.09 22.31 10.38
CA VAL A 459 -1.32 22.79 9.22
C VAL A 459 -2.26 23.10 8.04
N PHE A 460 -3.35 22.35 7.93
CA PHE A 460 -4.30 22.48 6.83
C PHE A 460 -5.48 23.39 7.14
N GLU A 461 -5.53 23.96 8.36
CA GLU A 461 -6.52 24.97 8.69
C GLU A 461 -6.17 26.26 7.96
N GLY A 462 -7.17 26.96 7.43
CA GLY A 462 -6.93 28.18 6.67
C GLY A 462 -6.36 29.30 7.53
N PRO A 463 -5.67 30.29 6.91
CA PRO A 463 -5.10 31.42 7.65
C PRO A 463 -6.12 32.19 8.48
N GLY A 464 -7.37 32.25 8.03
CA GLY A 464 -8.45 32.88 8.79
C GLY A 464 -8.74 32.20 10.10
N THR A 465 -8.72 30.85 10.13
CA THR A 465 -8.92 30.07 11.33
C THR A 465 -7.76 30.28 12.30
N ASN A 466 -6.54 30.28 11.80
CA ASN A 466 -5.36 30.53 12.62
C ASN A 466 -5.36 31.95 13.21
N ARG A 467 -5.71 32.94 12.41
CA ARG A 467 -5.82 34.32 12.89
C ARG A 467 -6.87 34.45 13.95
N TYR A 468 -7.98 33.79 13.77
CA TYR A 468 -9.06 33.81 14.73
C TYR A 468 -8.62 33.15 16.04
N THR A 469 -7.92 32.06 15.98
CA THR A 469 -7.38 31.37 17.13
C THR A 469 -6.31 32.22 17.82
N GLU A 470 -5.47 32.91 17.08
CA GLU A 470 -4.43 33.78 17.63
C GLU A 470 -5.00 35.04 18.29
N THR A 471 -6.03 35.62 17.71
CA THR A 471 -6.65 36.80 18.27
C THR A 471 -7.50 36.48 19.49
N ASN A 472 -8.12 35.31 19.48
CA ASN A 472 -8.89 34.89 20.61
C ASN A 472 -8.13 34.37 21.79
N PRO A 473 -6.82 34.11 21.74
CA PRO A 473 -6.16 33.66 22.93
C PRO A 473 -6.13 34.70 23.99
N VAL A 474 -6.37 35.89 23.66
CA VAL A 474 -6.53 36.89 24.68
C VAL A 474 -7.80 36.69 25.41
N VAL A 475 -8.73 36.03 24.74
CA VAL A 475 -10.01 35.75 25.31
C VAL A 475 -10.03 34.31 25.66
N GLU A 476 -9.31 33.52 24.88
CA GLU A 476 -9.33 32.18 25.06
C GLU A 476 -8.32 31.67 25.79
N MET A 477 -7.35 32.34 25.89
CA MET A 477 -6.59 32.00 26.82
C MET A 477 -7.24 32.23 27.83
N ASN A 478 -7.84 33.05 27.66
CA ASN A 478 -8.70 33.24 28.55
C ASN A 478 -9.79 32.38 28.33
N SER A 479 -10.10 32.27 27.52
CA SER A 479 -11.12 31.46 27.37
C SER A 479 -10.77 30.17 26.96
N MET A 480 -10.18 30.83 27.07
CA MET A 480 -9.91 30.03 27.33
C MET A 480 -9.80 29.43 27.79
N PRO A 481 -9.90 29.54 27.74
CA PRO A 481 -9.68 29.13 28.51
C PRO A 481 -9.49 28.53 29.00
N THR A 482 -9.34 28.84 28.83
CA THR A 482 -8.92 28.70 29.66
C THR A 482 -8.80 28.14 30.06
N LYS A 483 -8.91 28.39 29.72
CA LYS A 483 -8.62 28.34 30.50
C LYS A 483 -8.74 28.19 30.96
N GLU A 484 -8.70 28.66 30.54
CA GLU A 484 -8.68 28.81 31.43
C GLU A 484 -9.11 28.56 31.69
N THR A 485 -9.04 28.82 31.22
CA THR A 485 -9.26 28.79 31.90
C THR A 485 -9.62 28.27 32.06
N THR A 486 -9.49 28.56 31.57
CA THR A 486 -9.67 28.34 32.17
C THR A 486 -9.80 27.75 32.47
N VAL A 487 -9.80 28.31 32.30
CA VAL A 487 -9.65 28.09 33.07
C VAL A 487 -9.77 27.64 33.50
N HIS A 488 -9.85 27.77 33.40
CA HIS A 488 -9.77 27.55 34.36
C HIS A 488 -10.15 27.03 34.63
N ALA A 489 -9.99 27.70 34.26
CA ALA A 489 -10.13 27.46 34.87
C ALA A 489 -10.34 27.31 35.00
#